data_39495a8e665020fb9cb1e4d3a31f9454
#
_entry.id   39495a8e665020fb9cb1e4d3a31f9454
#
_cell.length_a   1.000
_cell.length_b   1.000
_cell.length_c   1.000
_cell.angle_alpha   90.00
_cell.angle_beta   90.00
_cell.angle_gamma   90.00
#
_symmetry.space_group_name_H-M   'P 1'
#
loop_
_entity.id
_entity.type
_entity.pdbx_description
1 polymer ?
#
loop_
_entity_poly.entity_id
_entity_poly.type
_entity_poly.pdbx_seq_one_letter_code
_entity_poly.pdbx_strand_id
1 'polypeptide(L)'
;MKLAPDDLDSITATTLGHYQQVAEDFREGTRDHDVSQNIDALLRHIQGPAPFTVLDFGCGPGRDLQAFTRLGHVAVGLDGCERFAQMAREDSGCEVWQQDFLKLDLPAERFDGIFANAVLFHIPRQELPRVLKQL
;
A
#
# COMPACT_ATOMS: atom_id res chain seq x y z
N MET A 1 15.66 21.74 -5.94
CA MET A 1 16.29 21.06 -7.10
C MET A 1 15.49 19.82 -7.46
N LYS A 2 15.17 19.67 -8.74
CA LYS A 2 14.43 18.51 -9.21
C LYS A 2 15.37 17.32 -9.44
N LEU A 3 15.01 16.15 -8.94
CA LEU A 3 15.79 14.93 -9.11
C LEU A 3 15.68 14.41 -10.55
N ALA A 4 16.80 13.88 -11.07
CA ALA A 4 16.83 13.21 -12.35
C ALA A 4 16.16 11.82 -12.27
N PRO A 5 15.69 11.24 -13.40
CA PRO A 5 15.10 9.88 -13.37
C PRO A 5 15.99 8.82 -12.73
N ASP A 6 17.30 8.85 -13.00
CA ASP A 6 18.25 7.90 -12.40
C ASP A 6 18.36 8.07 -10.88
N ASP A 7 18.23 9.31 -10.38
CA ASP A 7 18.21 9.57 -8.93
C ASP A 7 16.95 9.01 -8.29
N LEU A 8 15.79 9.13 -8.96
CA LEU A 8 14.54 8.56 -8.49
C LEU A 8 14.61 7.04 -8.42
N ASP A 9 15.16 6.39 -9.45
CA ASP A 9 15.34 4.94 -9.48
C ASP A 9 16.28 4.48 -8.36
N SER A 10 17.33 5.24 -8.09
CA SER A 10 18.29 4.97 -7.02
C SER A 10 17.65 5.06 -5.63
N ILE A 11 16.83 6.08 -5.40
CA ILE A 11 16.07 6.25 -4.14
C ILE A 11 15.10 5.08 -3.94
N THR A 12 14.35 4.73 -4.97
CA THR A 12 13.43 3.61 -4.93
C THR A 12 14.16 2.30 -4.61
N ALA A 13 15.26 2.02 -5.31
CA ALA A 13 16.05 0.81 -5.09
C ALA A 13 16.59 0.74 -3.66
N THR A 14 17.06 1.85 -3.10
CA THR A 14 17.57 1.92 -1.74
C THR A 14 16.47 1.64 -0.72
N THR A 15 15.31 2.26 -0.88
CA THR A 15 14.16 2.07 0.01
C THR A 15 13.66 0.62 -0.03
N LEU A 16 13.46 0.07 -1.22
CA LEU A 16 13.00 -1.31 -1.38
C LEU A 16 14.02 -2.31 -0.87
N GLY A 17 15.31 -2.07 -1.13
CA GLY A 17 16.38 -2.92 -0.62
C GLY A 17 16.43 -2.96 0.89
N HIS A 18 16.21 -1.83 1.55
CA HIS A 18 16.13 -1.77 3.01
C HIS A 18 14.98 -2.62 3.55
N TYR A 19 13.77 -2.46 3.01
CA TYR A 19 12.61 -3.24 3.44
C TYR A 19 12.77 -4.73 3.13
N GLN A 20 13.41 -5.10 2.03
CA GLN A 20 13.73 -6.50 1.74
C GLN A 20 14.56 -7.14 2.85
N GLN A 21 15.54 -6.39 3.39
CA GLN A 21 16.43 -6.87 4.43
C GLN A 21 15.79 -6.98 5.80
N VAL A 22 14.83 -6.08 6.13
CA VAL A 22 14.22 -5.98 7.45
C VAL A 22 12.76 -6.42 7.48
N ALA A 23 12.28 -7.07 6.41
CA ALA A 23 10.85 -7.40 6.26
C ALA A 23 10.30 -8.21 7.43
N GLU A 24 11.02 -9.23 7.89
CA GLU A 24 10.56 -10.07 9.01
C GLU A 24 10.46 -9.25 10.30
N ASP A 25 11.45 -8.44 10.60
CA ASP A 25 11.47 -7.59 11.80
C ASP A 25 10.37 -6.53 11.72
N PHE A 26 10.16 -5.96 10.54
CA PHE A 26 9.09 -4.99 10.31
C PHE A 26 7.72 -5.63 10.55
N ARG A 27 7.48 -6.84 10.04
CA ARG A 27 6.23 -7.56 10.25
C ARG A 27 5.97 -7.78 11.73
N GLU A 28 6.96 -8.29 12.46
CA GLU A 28 6.84 -8.53 13.90
C GLU A 28 6.62 -7.23 14.68
N GLY A 29 7.36 -6.18 14.33
CA GLY A 29 7.29 -4.89 15.02
C GLY A 29 5.99 -4.13 14.80
N THR A 30 5.27 -4.39 13.69
CA THR A 30 4.02 -3.68 13.36
C THR A 30 2.77 -4.52 13.50
N ARG A 31 2.91 -5.81 13.81
CA ARG A 31 1.78 -6.76 13.87
C ARG A 31 0.64 -6.27 14.76
N ASP A 32 0.97 -5.73 15.92
CA ASP A 32 0.01 -5.35 16.95
C ASP A 32 -0.35 -3.86 16.91
N HIS A 33 0.11 -3.12 15.90
CA HIS A 33 -0.27 -1.72 15.75
C HIS A 33 -1.76 -1.61 15.43
N ASP A 34 -2.44 -0.73 16.17
CA ASP A 34 -3.88 -0.50 15.97
C ASP A 34 -4.10 0.70 15.06
N VAL A 35 -4.61 0.45 13.87
CA VAL A 35 -4.97 1.47 12.89
C VAL A 35 -6.48 1.47 12.60
N SER A 36 -7.27 0.90 13.50
CA SER A 36 -8.73 0.80 13.32
C SER A 36 -9.40 2.16 13.10
N GLN A 37 -8.92 3.22 13.76
CA GLN A 37 -9.43 4.58 13.55
C GLN A 37 -9.25 5.04 12.11
N ASN A 38 -8.11 4.72 11.51
CA ASN A 38 -7.81 5.11 10.12
C ASN A 38 -8.68 4.32 9.14
N ILE A 39 -8.86 3.03 9.38
CA ILE A 39 -9.73 2.17 8.58
C ILE A 39 -11.18 2.65 8.68
N ASP A 40 -11.67 2.91 9.88
CA ASP A 40 -13.04 3.42 10.10
C ASP A 40 -13.24 4.77 9.42
N ALA A 41 -12.25 5.65 9.46
CA ALA A 41 -12.32 6.95 8.79
C ALA A 41 -12.46 6.81 7.28
N LEU A 42 -11.71 5.91 6.66
CA LEU A 42 -11.86 5.63 5.23
C LEU A 42 -13.26 5.09 4.92
N LEU A 43 -13.68 4.05 5.62
CA LEU A 43 -14.95 3.36 5.34
C LEU A 43 -16.16 4.27 5.50
N ARG A 44 -16.13 5.18 6.49
CA ARG A 44 -17.24 6.15 6.68
C ARG A 44 -17.40 7.13 5.53
N HIS A 45 -16.34 7.40 4.79
CA HIS A 45 -16.34 8.41 3.72
C HIS A 45 -16.53 7.81 2.33
N ILE A 46 -16.56 6.48 2.21
CA ILE A 46 -16.89 5.85 0.94
C ILE A 46 -18.40 5.95 0.71
N GLN A 47 -18.77 6.47 -0.45
CA GLN A 47 -20.16 6.54 -0.86
C GLN A 47 -20.61 5.24 -1.52
N GLY A 48 -21.88 4.90 -1.33
CA GLY A 48 -22.46 3.71 -1.92
C GLY A 48 -22.62 2.56 -0.92
N PRO A 49 -23.13 1.40 -1.37
CA PRO A 49 -23.40 0.27 -0.49
C PRO A 49 -22.14 -0.57 -0.24
N ALA A 50 -22.02 -1.06 1.00
CA ALA A 50 -21.05 -2.10 1.34
C ALA A 50 -21.53 -3.46 0.78
N PRO A 51 -20.63 -4.44 0.55
CA PRO A 51 -19.19 -4.39 0.80
C PRO A 51 -18.43 -3.55 -0.23
N PHE A 52 -17.32 -2.98 0.21
CA PHE A 52 -16.47 -2.15 -0.64
C PHE A 52 -15.28 -2.93 -1.18
N THR A 53 -14.73 -2.47 -2.32
CA THR A 53 -13.44 -2.92 -2.84
C THR A 53 -12.41 -1.83 -2.55
N VAL A 54 -11.39 -2.15 -1.78
CA VAL A 54 -10.38 -1.21 -1.28
C VAL A 54 -8.99 -1.60 -1.78
N LEU A 55 -8.25 -0.62 -2.28
CA LEU A 55 -6.82 -0.80 -2.53
C LEU A 55 -6.03 -0.34 -1.30
N ASP A 56 -5.24 -1.23 -0.73
CA ASP A 56 -4.28 -0.90 0.32
C ASP A 56 -2.94 -0.57 -0.34
N PHE A 57 -2.72 0.72 -0.55
CA PHE A 57 -1.54 1.26 -1.22
C PHE A 57 -0.37 1.33 -0.25
N GLY A 58 0.66 0.54 -0.51
CA GLY A 58 1.75 0.33 0.43
C GLY A 58 1.35 -0.64 1.54
N CYS A 59 0.82 -1.80 1.16
CA CYS A 59 0.20 -2.74 2.11
C CYS A 59 1.19 -3.39 3.08
N GLY A 60 2.51 -3.32 2.81
CA GLY A 60 3.50 -4.00 3.63
C GLY A 60 3.20 -5.49 3.79
N PRO A 61 3.41 -6.06 4.99
CA PRO A 61 3.15 -7.49 5.24
C PRO A 61 1.68 -7.91 5.23
N GLY A 62 0.73 -6.98 5.06
CA GLY A 62 -0.68 -7.33 4.86
C GLY A 62 -1.56 -7.31 6.10
N ARG A 63 -1.14 -6.65 7.17
CA ARG A 63 -1.96 -6.51 8.40
C ARG A 63 -3.32 -5.89 8.11
N ASP A 64 -3.35 -4.80 7.34
CA ASP A 64 -4.57 -4.06 7.07
C ASP A 64 -5.46 -4.77 6.04
N LEU A 65 -4.86 -5.53 5.12
CA LEU A 65 -5.61 -6.42 4.22
C LEU A 65 -6.46 -7.42 5.02
N GLN A 66 -5.87 -8.00 6.06
CA GLN A 66 -6.60 -8.90 6.95
C GLN A 66 -7.74 -8.18 7.66
N ALA A 67 -7.51 -6.95 8.12
CA ALA A 67 -8.52 -6.16 8.81
C ALA A 67 -9.71 -5.84 7.91
N PHE A 68 -9.49 -5.39 6.68
CA PHE A 68 -10.57 -5.15 5.72
C PHE A 68 -11.34 -6.42 5.40
N THR A 69 -10.65 -7.54 5.24
CA THR A 69 -11.28 -8.84 4.98
C THR A 69 -12.17 -9.28 6.13
N ARG A 70 -11.72 -9.11 7.37
CA ARG A 70 -12.53 -9.44 8.57
C ARG A 70 -13.79 -8.58 8.65
N LEU A 71 -13.74 -7.35 8.15
CA LEU A 71 -14.90 -6.46 8.11
C LEU A 71 -15.85 -6.75 6.93
N GLY A 72 -15.54 -7.74 6.11
CA GLY A 72 -16.40 -8.19 5.02
C GLY A 72 -16.16 -7.49 3.69
N HIS A 73 -15.10 -6.70 3.55
CA HIS A 73 -14.76 -6.00 2.32
C HIS A 73 -13.77 -6.80 1.46
N VAL A 74 -13.68 -6.45 0.19
CA VAL A 74 -12.66 -6.99 -0.72
C VAL A 74 -11.45 -6.06 -0.69
N ALA A 75 -10.30 -6.57 -0.30
CA ALA A 75 -9.07 -5.80 -0.27
C ALA A 75 -8.07 -6.33 -1.28
N VAL A 76 -7.42 -5.41 -1.99
CA VAL A 76 -6.30 -5.68 -2.88
C VAL A 76 -5.11 -4.90 -2.35
N GLY A 77 -3.96 -5.56 -2.20
CA GLY A 77 -2.75 -4.93 -1.74
C GLY A 77 -1.85 -4.49 -2.90
N LEU A 78 -1.03 -3.50 -2.64
CA LEU A 78 0.02 -3.07 -3.56
C LEU A 78 1.24 -2.66 -2.75
N ASP A 79 2.39 -3.22 -3.09
CA ASP A 79 3.66 -2.85 -2.48
C ASP A 79 4.80 -3.04 -3.47
N GLY A 80 5.82 -2.21 -3.37
CA GLY A 80 7.01 -2.31 -4.21
C GLY A 80 8.02 -3.32 -3.70
N CYS A 81 7.93 -3.71 -2.43
CA CYS A 81 8.85 -4.67 -1.82
C CYS A 81 8.35 -6.10 -2.09
N GLU A 82 9.16 -6.88 -2.81
CA GLU A 82 8.81 -8.26 -3.16
C GLU A 82 8.50 -9.11 -1.93
N ARG A 83 9.33 -9.01 -0.89
CA ARG A 83 9.16 -9.78 0.33
C ARG A 83 7.85 -9.42 1.04
N PHE A 84 7.52 -8.14 1.13
CA PHE A 84 6.24 -7.71 1.69
C PHE A 84 5.06 -8.22 0.87
N ALA A 85 5.12 -8.13 -0.46
CA ALA A 85 4.04 -8.62 -1.31
C ALA A 85 3.81 -10.13 -1.10
N GLN A 86 4.88 -10.89 -0.98
CA GLN A 86 4.81 -12.33 -0.68
C GLN A 86 4.16 -12.60 0.68
N MET A 87 4.64 -11.91 1.73
CA MET A 87 4.06 -12.03 3.07
C MET A 87 2.58 -11.67 3.09
N ALA A 88 2.22 -10.58 2.43
CA ALA A 88 0.84 -10.11 2.37
C ALA A 88 -0.08 -11.13 1.71
N ARG A 89 0.36 -11.76 0.62
CA ARG A 89 -0.40 -12.83 -0.03
C ARG A 89 -0.58 -14.03 0.89
N GLU A 90 0.48 -14.45 1.54
CA GLU A 90 0.48 -15.62 2.44
C GLU A 90 -0.40 -15.38 3.67
N ASP A 91 -0.24 -14.23 4.31
CA ASP A 91 -0.90 -13.93 5.59
C ASP A 91 -2.37 -13.52 5.42
N SER A 92 -2.71 -12.84 4.33
CA SER A 92 -4.08 -12.33 4.11
C SER A 92 -4.93 -13.19 3.18
N GLY A 93 -4.30 -13.91 2.25
CA GLY A 93 -5.00 -14.59 1.17
C GLY A 93 -5.58 -13.65 0.12
N CYS A 94 -5.30 -12.34 0.20
CA CYS A 94 -5.77 -11.35 -0.75
C CYS A 94 -4.92 -11.30 -2.01
N GLU A 95 -5.50 -10.74 -3.08
CA GLU A 95 -4.75 -10.35 -4.27
C GLU A 95 -3.77 -9.23 -3.90
N VAL A 96 -2.51 -9.37 -4.28
CA VAL A 96 -1.47 -8.36 -4.01
C VAL A 96 -0.64 -8.14 -5.26
N TRP A 97 -0.50 -6.87 -5.64
CA TRP A 97 0.30 -6.46 -6.79
C TRP A 97 1.65 -5.91 -6.31
N GLN A 98 2.71 -6.38 -6.94
CA GLN A 98 4.04 -5.80 -6.73
C GLN A 98 4.27 -4.74 -7.81
N GLN A 99 4.26 -3.47 -7.41
CA GLN A 99 4.50 -2.35 -8.33
C GLN A 99 5.35 -1.27 -7.65
N ASP A 100 6.21 -0.66 -8.43
CA ASP A 100 6.92 0.56 -8.04
C ASP A 100 5.91 1.72 -7.97
N PHE A 101 5.89 2.47 -6.87
CA PHE A 101 4.98 3.60 -6.68
C PHE A 101 5.15 4.68 -7.73
N LEU A 102 6.32 4.78 -8.35
CA LEU A 102 6.60 5.75 -9.41
C LEU A 102 6.23 5.22 -10.81
N LYS A 103 5.86 3.96 -10.93
CA LYS A 103 5.55 3.28 -12.19
C LYS A 103 4.25 2.49 -12.07
N LEU A 104 3.19 3.14 -11.57
CA LEU A 104 1.92 2.47 -11.31
C LEU A 104 1.16 2.15 -12.59
N ASP A 105 0.54 0.98 -12.60
CA ASP A 105 -0.41 0.55 -13.61
C ASP A 105 -1.67 0.05 -12.89
N LEU A 106 -2.63 0.94 -12.72
CA LEU A 106 -3.85 0.66 -11.97
C LEU A 106 -5.06 0.70 -12.91
N PRO A 107 -5.98 -0.27 -12.80
CA PRO A 107 -7.24 -0.22 -13.54
C PRO A 107 -8.08 0.96 -13.07
N ALA A 108 -8.68 1.69 -14.02
CA ALA A 108 -9.55 2.81 -13.71
C ALA A 108 -10.84 2.32 -13.04
N GLU A 109 -11.31 3.09 -12.06
CA GLU A 109 -12.63 2.90 -11.43
C GLU A 109 -12.86 1.51 -10.80
N ARG A 110 -11.80 0.80 -10.46
CA ARG A 110 -11.93 -0.53 -9.85
C ARG A 110 -12.19 -0.48 -8.34
N PHE A 111 -11.69 0.55 -7.67
CA PHE A 111 -11.73 0.62 -6.21
C PHE A 111 -12.72 1.67 -5.73
N ASP A 112 -13.45 1.34 -4.66
CA ASP A 112 -14.34 2.27 -3.97
C ASP A 112 -13.56 3.21 -3.06
N GLY A 113 -12.42 2.77 -2.56
CA GLY A 113 -11.54 3.55 -1.70
C GLY A 113 -10.08 3.13 -1.83
N ILE A 114 -9.20 4.07 -1.54
CA ILE A 114 -7.75 3.85 -1.51
C ILE A 114 -7.26 4.13 -0.08
N PHE A 115 -6.65 3.13 0.54
CA PHE A 115 -6.05 3.27 1.86
C PHE A 115 -4.54 3.43 1.72
N ALA A 116 -4.04 4.63 2.03
CA ALA A 116 -2.62 4.94 1.94
C ALA A 116 -2.12 5.38 3.33
N ASN A 117 -1.89 4.42 4.20
CA ASN A 117 -1.52 4.66 5.59
C ASN A 117 -0.02 4.55 5.77
N ALA A 118 0.61 5.63 6.22
CA ALA A 118 2.05 5.69 6.50
C ALA A 118 2.93 5.26 5.32
N VAL A 119 2.60 5.68 4.11
CA VAL A 119 3.30 5.28 2.89
C VAL A 119 3.71 6.46 2.00
N LEU A 120 2.93 7.53 1.94
CA LEU A 120 3.15 8.63 0.99
C LEU A 120 4.49 9.34 1.20
N PHE A 121 5.04 9.31 2.41
CA PHE A 121 6.34 9.92 2.69
C PHE A 121 7.52 9.20 2.02
N HIS A 122 7.32 7.98 1.49
CA HIS A 122 8.32 7.27 0.71
C HIS A 122 8.40 7.77 -0.74
N ILE A 123 7.43 8.57 -1.18
CA ILE A 123 7.39 9.09 -2.54
C ILE A 123 8.13 10.43 -2.57
N PRO A 124 9.12 10.60 -3.48
CA PRO A 124 9.78 11.89 -3.64
C PRO A 124 8.77 13.01 -3.87
N ARG A 125 8.95 14.14 -3.18
CA ARG A 125 7.97 15.23 -3.16
C ARG A 125 7.58 15.71 -4.55
N GLN A 126 8.54 15.76 -5.50
CA GLN A 126 8.27 16.19 -6.87
C GLN A 126 7.35 15.26 -7.64
N GLU A 127 7.28 13.96 -7.25
CA GLU A 127 6.48 12.95 -7.91
C GLU A 127 5.11 12.74 -7.25
N LEU A 128 4.93 13.23 -6.03
CA LEU A 128 3.72 13.02 -5.27
C LEU A 128 2.43 13.47 -5.99
N PRO A 129 2.38 14.67 -6.63
CA PRO A 129 1.17 15.06 -7.35
C PRO A 129 0.79 14.11 -8.47
N ARG A 130 1.78 13.59 -9.21
CA ARG A 130 1.56 12.63 -10.30
C ARG A 130 1.01 11.31 -9.75
N VAL A 131 1.60 10.81 -8.68
CA VAL A 131 1.16 9.56 -8.04
C VAL A 131 -0.26 9.70 -7.50
N LEU A 132 -0.57 10.79 -6.80
CA LEU A 132 -1.91 11.02 -6.26
C LEU A 132 -2.99 11.07 -7.35
N LYS A 133 -2.67 11.55 -8.54
CA LYS A 133 -3.62 11.56 -9.65
C LYS A 133 -3.91 10.16 -10.19
N GLN A 134 -3.02 9.21 -10.00
CA GLN A 134 -3.20 7.83 -10.44
C GLN A 134 -4.06 7.02 -9.47
N LEU A 135 -4.12 7.46 -8.22
CA LEU A 135 -4.95 6.84 -7.20
C LEU A 135 -6.38 7.39 -7.26
#